data_5b9ad63bfd7a2a453b13bc6895ccffd4
#
_entry.id   5b9ad63bfd7a2a453b13bc6895ccffd4
#
_cell.length_a   1.000
_cell.length_b   1.000
_cell.length_c   1.000
_cell.angle_alpha   90.00
_cell.angle_beta   90.00
_cell.angle_gamma   90.00
#
_symmetry.space_group_name_H-M   'P 1'
#
loop_
_entity.id
_entity.type
_entity.pdbx_description
1 polymer ?
#
loop_
_entity_poly.entity_id
_entity_poly.type
_entity_poly.pdbx_seq_one_letter_code
_entity_poly.pdbx_strand_id
1 'polypeptide(L)'
;MTIENFNVDRLSLTLYAADTADRPLVVLHNYAGDGSAVMAALKDLHSPDLNLLCIGNLNWDHDMTPWYAPPLSPEDTPCTGGADEYLPLLLTEILPKAKERISGIPPQVGIAGYSLAGLFALY
;
A
#
# COMPACT_ATOMS: atom_id res chain seq x y z
N MET A 1 11.61 15.13 4.36
CA MET A 1 10.53 14.13 4.29
C MET A 1 9.46 14.46 5.32
N THR A 2 8.22 14.44 4.92
CA THR A 2 7.08 14.67 5.81
C THR A 2 6.33 13.37 5.99
N ILE A 3 5.91 13.07 7.22
CA ILE A 3 5.14 11.86 7.52
C ILE A 3 3.74 12.28 7.93
N GLU A 4 2.74 11.73 7.26
CA GLU A 4 1.34 12.06 7.52
C GLU A 4 0.52 10.77 7.67
N ASN A 5 -0.32 10.73 8.70
CA ASN A 5 -1.23 9.61 8.95
C ASN A 5 -2.65 10.06 8.69
N PHE A 6 -3.40 9.24 7.96
CA PHE A 6 -4.81 9.50 7.71
C PHE A 6 -5.55 8.18 7.48
N ASN A 7 -6.86 8.24 7.42
CA ASN A 7 -7.70 7.06 7.28
C ASN A 7 -8.61 7.18 6.07
N VAL A 8 -8.85 6.06 5.41
CA VAL A 8 -9.92 5.89 4.41
C VAL A 8 -10.71 4.66 4.83
N ASP A 9 -11.98 4.83 5.15
CA ASP A 9 -12.81 3.80 5.79
C ASP A 9 -12.09 3.24 7.03
N ARG A 10 -11.95 1.93 7.14
CA ARG A 10 -11.22 1.27 8.23
C ARG A 10 -9.70 1.27 8.04
N LEU A 11 -9.22 1.66 6.86
CA LEU A 11 -7.81 1.54 6.51
C LEU A 11 -6.98 2.63 7.15
N SER A 12 -5.81 2.26 7.64
CA SER A 12 -4.81 3.17 8.19
C SER A 12 -3.74 3.44 7.15
N LEU A 13 -3.55 4.71 6.81
CA LEU A 13 -2.58 5.11 5.80
C LEU A 13 -1.48 5.94 6.44
N THR A 14 -0.24 5.62 6.10
CA THR A 14 0.94 6.40 6.48
C THR A 14 1.65 6.81 5.21
N LEU A 15 1.74 8.10 4.97
CA LEU A 15 2.39 8.67 3.80
C LEU A 15 3.73 9.28 4.20
N TYR A 16 4.79 8.81 3.56
CA TYR A 16 6.13 9.37 3.64
C TYR A 16 6.35 10.20 2.38
N ALA A 17 6.13 11.51 2.50
CA ALA A 17 6.20 12.41 1.35
C ALA A 17 7.62 12.92 1.14
N ALA A 18 8.12 12.83 -0.09
CA ALA A 18 9.41 13.36 -0.45
C ALA A 18 9.45 14.90 -0.37
N ASP A 19 10.60 15.46 -0.02
CA ASP A 19 10.78 16.92 0.00
C ASP A 19 10.86 17.52 -1.40
N THR A 20 11.34 16.73 -2.37
CA THR A 20 11.45 17.15 -3.76
C THR A 20 10.16 16.87 -4.51
N ALA A 21 9.74 17.81 -5.36
CA ALA A 21 8.54 17.66 -6.17
C ALA A 21 8.71 16.61 -7.29
N ASP A 22 7.57 16.09 -7.76
CA ASP A 22 7.49 15.20 -8.92
C ASP A 22 8.26 13.89 -8.77
N ARG A 23 8.28 13.35 -7.56
CA ARG A 23 8.87 12.04 -7.29
C ARG A 23 7.85 10.92 -7.44
N PRO A 24 8.29 9.71 -7.80
CA PRO A 24 7.38 8.57 -7.91
C PRO A 24 6.62 8.31 -6.61
N LEU A 25 5.41 7.79 -6.73
CA LEU A 25 4.61 7.31 -5.61
C LEU A 25 4.61 5.79 -5.62
N VAL A 26 5.06 5.19 -4.54
CA VAL A 26 5.00 3.72 -4.35
C VAL A 26 3.97 3.41 -3.30
N VAL A 27 3.05 2.53 -3.64
CA VAL A 27 2.01 2.04 -2.73
C VAL A 27 2.43 0.68 -2.20
N LEU A 28 2.52 0.58 -0.88
CA LEU A 28 2.86 -0.66 -0.18
C LEU A 28 1.66 -1.12 0.63
N HIS A 29 1.13 -2.28 0.30
CA HIS A 29 0.12 -2.94 1.12
C HIS A 29 0.83 -3.77 2.19
N ASN A 30 0.54 -3.50 3.45
CA ASN A 30 1.27 -4.07 4.57
C ASN A 30 0.37 -4.93 5.46
N TYR A 31 0.86 -6.12 5.81
CA TYR A 31 0.16 -7.00 6.74
C TYR A 31 0.16 -6.41 8.16
N ALA A 32 1.30 -5.88 8.57
CA ALA A 32 1.47 -5.27 9.88
C ALA A 32 2.51 -4.15 9.80
N GLY A 33 2.40 -3.16 10.68
CA GLY A 33 3.30 -2.03 10.73
C GLY A 33 2.85 -0.86 9.86
N ASP A 34 3.66 0.18 9.86
CA ASP A 34 3.36 1.48 9.24
C ASP A 34 4.30 1.85 8.09
N GLY A 35 5.15 0.92 7.66
CA GLY A 35 6.12 1.15 6.60
C GLY A 35 7.44 1.75 7.08
N SER A 36 7.60 2.06 8.35
CA SER A 36 8.83 2.69 8.87
C SER A 36 10.07 1.83 8.65
N ALA A 37 9.94 0.50 8.76
CA ALA A 37 11.05 -0.42 8.49
C ALA A 37 11.47 -0.38 7.03
N VAL A 38 10.53 -0.27 6.10
CA VAL A 38 10.81 -0.15 4.67
C VAL A 38 11.52 1.17 4.38
N MET A 39 11.06 2.28 4.98
CA MET A 39 11.72 3.58 4.82
C MET A 39 13.14 3.57 5.36
N ALA A 40 13.37 2.93 6.52
CA ALA A 40 14.70 2.78 7.08
C ALA A 40 15.63 1.98 6.15
N ALA A 41 15.13 0.88 5.59
CA ALA A 41 15.90 0.08 4.64
C ALA A 41 16.22 0.85 3.35
N LEU A 42 15.28 1.61 2.82
CA LEU A 42 15.50 2.45 1.63
C LEU A 42 16.57 3.50 1.90
N LYS A 43 16.57 4.12 3.07
CA LYS A 43 17.58 5.09 3.48
C LYS A 43 18.96 4.44 3.57
N ASP A 44 19.05 3.26 4.19
CA ASP A 44 20.31 2.54 4.33
C ASP A 44 20.89 2.12 2.96
N LEU A 45 20.02 1.84 1.99
CA LEU A 45 20.41 1.47 0.63
C LEU A 45 20.66 2.69 -0.27
N HIS A 46 20.58 3.91 0.28
CA HIS A 46 20.72 5.15 -0.49
C HIS A 46 19.78 5.22 -1.70
N SER A 47 18.54 4.79 -1.50
CA SER A 47 17.50 4.87 -2.53
C SER A 47 17.28 6.32 -2.99
N PRO A 48 17.00 6.56 -4.29
CA PRO A 48 16.52 7.87 -4.71
C PRO A 48 15.25 8.27 -3.96
N ASP A 49 15.00 9.58 -3.86
CA ASP A 49 13.79 10.09 -3.22
C ASP A 49 12.53 9.55 -3.91
N LEU A 50 11.58 9.16 -3.10
CA LEU A 50 10.26 8.71 -3.54
C LEU A 50 9.22 9.04 -2.46
N ASN A 51 7.95 9.01 -2.87
CA ASN A 51 6.85 9.03 -1.93
C ASN A 51 6.43 7.60 -1.65
N LEU A 52 6.28 7.23 -0.38
CA LEU A 52 5.81 5.90 0.00
C LEU A 52 4.47 6.04 0.72
N LEU A 53 3.45 5.38 0.21
CA LEU A 53 2.16 5.24 0.88
C LEU A 53 2.04 3.82 1.42
N CYS A 54 2.03 3.69 2.74
CA CYS A 54 1.82 2.41 3.39
C CYS A 54 0.36 2.27 3.80
N ILE A 55 -0.29 1.22 3.35
CA ILE A 55 -1.69 0.92 3.65
C ILE A 55 -1.74 -0.25 4.62
N GLY A 56 -2.30 -0.02 5.78
CA GLY A 56 -2.46 -1.00 6.84
C GLY A 56 -3.91 -1.22 7.25
N ASN A 57 -4.09 -2.08 8.22
CA ASN A 57 -5.40 -2.51 8.71
C ASN A 57 -6.30 -3.12 7.63
N LEU A 58 -5.67 -3.79 6.67
CA LEU A 58 -6.38 -4.50 5.61
C LEU A 58 -7.06 -5.76 6.17
N ASN A 59 -8.17 -6.13 5.58
CA ASN A 59 -8.68 -7.49 5.69
C ASN A 59 -7.89 -8.35 4.70
N TRP A 60 -6.72 -8.80 5.13
CA TRP A 60 -5.63 -9.30 4.30
C TRP A 60 -6.06 -10.42 3.36
N ASP A 61 -6.69 -11.45 3.91
CA ASP A 61 -7.09 -12.62 3.13
C ASP A 61 -8.25 -12.34 2.17
N HIS A 62 -8.98 -11.25 2.38
CA HIS A 62 -10.06 -10.81 1.54
C HIS A 62 -9.60 -9.77 0.52
N ASP A 63 -9.04 -8.65 0.99
CA ASP A 63 -8.71 -7.50 0.14
C ASP A 63 -7.60 -7.80 -0.87
N MET A 64 -6.67 -8.69 -0.52
CA MET A 64 -5.47 -8.95 -1.32
C MET A 64 -5.62 -10.17 -2.24
N THR A 65 -6.75 -10.83 -2.25
CA THR A 65 -6.94 -12.05 -3.06
C THR A 65 -7.97 -11.82 -4.17
N PRO A 66 -7.64 -12.22 -5.42
CA PRO A 66 -8.56 -12.03 -6.55
C PRO A 66 -9.66 -13.08 -6.64
N TRP A 67 -9.50 -14.23 -5.97
CA TRP A 67 -10.49 -15.31 -5.99
C TRP A 67 -10.49 -16.05 -4.66
N TYR A 68 -11.52 -16.87 -4.44
CA TYR A 68 -11.59 -17.74 -3.27
C TYR A 68 -10.55 -18.85 -3.33
N ALA A 69 -9.91 -19.12 -2.19
CA ALA A 69 -9.07 -20.30 -2.01
C ALA A 69 -9.27 -20.85 -0.58
N PRO A 70 -9.39 -22.18 -0.42
CA PRO A 70 -9.56 -22.76 0.90
C PRO A 70 -8.30 -22.58 1.75
N PRO A 71 -8.42 -22.64 3.10
CA PRO A 71 -7.25 -22.54 3.97
C PRO A 71 -6.29 -23.73 3.77
N LEU A 72 -4.99 -23.46 3.91
CA LEU A 72 -3.95 -24.48 3.78
C LEU A 72 -3.91 -25.45 4.96
N SER A 73 -4.39 -25.02 6.12
CA SER A 73 -4.48 -25.82 7.32
C SER A 73 -5.72 -25.43 8.13
N PRO A 74 -6.16 -26.26 9.10
CA PRO A 74 -7.34 -25.95 9.92
C PRO A 74 -7.21 -24.66 10.74
N GLU A 75 -5.98 -24.19 11.03
CA GLU A 75 -5.75 -22.98 11.78
C GLU A 75 -5.76 -21.72 10.89
N ASP A 76 -5.65 -21.88 9.59
CA ASP A 76 -5.60 -20.75 8.66
C ASP A 76 -6.99 -20.28 8.27
N THR A 77 -7.09 -19.02 7.86
CA THR A 77 -8.31 -18.46 7.29
C THR A 77 -8.33 -18.66 5.76
N PRO A 78 -9.51 -18.82 5.16
CA PRO A 78 -9.60 -18.89 3.69
C PRO A 78 -9.33 -17.54 3.06
N CYS A 79 -8.85 -17.56 1.81
CA CYS A 79 -8.82 -16.39 0.95
C CYS A 79 -10.22 -16.21 0.34
N THR A 80 -10.78 -15.02 0.41
CA THR A 80 -12.18 -14.78 0.06
C THR A 80 -12.41 -13.92 -1.17
N GLY A 81 -11.34 -13.53 -1.87
CA GLY A 81 -11.45 -12.96 -3.22
C GLY A 81 -12.05 -11.58 -3.31
N GLY A 82 -11.70 -10.69 -2.39
CA GLY A 82 -12.26 -9.33 -2.33
C GLY A 82 -11.48 -8.26 -3.10
N ALA A 83 -10.47 -8.63 -3.89
CA ALA A 83 -9.61 -7.66 -4.58
C ALA A 83 -10.40 -6.76 -5.54
N ASP A 84 -11.40 -7.29 -6.24
CA ASP A 84 -12.23 -6.51 -7.14
C ASP A 84 -13.12 -5.49 -6.42
N GLU A 85 -13.42 -5.71 -5.15
CA GLU A 85 -14.13 -4.74 -4.32
C GLU A 85 -13.18 -3.67 -3.77
N TYR A 86 -11.97 -4.06 -3.41
CA TYR A 86 -10.97 -3.16 -2.86
C TYR A 86 -10.34 -2.24 -3.92
N LEU A 87 -10.09 -2.75 -5.11
CA LEU A 87 -9.40 -2.00 -6.17
C LEU A 87 -10.07 -0.65 -6.51
N PRO A 88 -11.40 -0.55 -6.64
CA PRO A 88 -12.04 0.75 -6.86
C PRO A 88 -11.79 1.74 -5.73
N LEU A 89 -11.76 1.29 -4.49
CA LEU A 89 -11.45 2.15 -3.34
C LEU A 89 -10.02 2.71 -3.45
N LEU A 90 -9.06 1.87 -3.81
CA LEU A 90 -7.68 2.28 -4.03
C LEU A 90 -7.58 3.35 -5.12
N LEU A 91 -8.24 3.13 -6.26
CA LEU A 91 -8.13 4.00 -7.43
C LEU A 91 -8.90 5.31 -7.28
N THR A 92 -10.08 5.28 -6.64
CA THR A 92 -10.98 6.43 -6.60
C THR A 92 -10.91 7.25 -5.33
N GLU A 93 -10.41 6.69 -4.23
CA GLU A 93 -10.34 7.39 -2.95
C GLU A 93 -8.94 7.45 -2.37
N ILE A 94 -8.23 6.34 -2.28
CA ILE A 94 -6.93 6.29 -1.60
C ILE A 94 -5.87 7.05 -2.40
N LEU A 95 -5.68 6.72 -3.67
CA LEU A 95 -4.66 7.37 -4.50
C LEU A 95 -4.91 8.86 -4.67
N PRO A 96 -6.13 9.35 -4.96
CA PRO A 96 -6.38 10.79 -5.04
C PRO A 96 -6.04 11.53 -3.74
N LYS A 97 -6.39 10.97 -2.59
CA LYS A 97 -6.08 11.58 -1.29
C LYS A 97 -4.58 11.62 -1.01
N ALA A 98 -3.85 10.58 -1.39
CA ALA A 98 -2.40 10.56 -1.27
C ALA A 98 -1.76 11.60 -2.19
N LYS A 99 -2.21 11.70 -3.43
CA LYS A 99 -1.68 12.66 -4.40
C LYS A 99 -1.88 14.11 -3.99
N GLU A 100 -2.93 14.41 -3.24
CA GLU A 100 -3.16 15.77 -2.69
C GLU A 100 -2.12 16.16 -1.64
N ARG A 101 -1.44 15.18 -1.04
CA ARG A 101 -0.53 15.37 0.10
C ARG A 101 0.95 15.30 -0.28
N ILE A 102 1.27 15.10 -1.54
CA ILE A 102 2.66 15.06 -2.03
C ILE A 102 2.96 16.29 -2.87
N SER A 103 4.25 16.61 -3.02
CA SER A 103 4.70 17.74 -3.83
C SER A 103 4.71 17.39 -5.30
N GLY A 104 4.06 18.22 -6.10
CA GLY A 104 4.01 18.05 -7.55
C GLY A 104 3.16 16.87 -8.00
N ILE A 105 3.49 16.35 -9.18
CA ILE A 105 2.75 15.25 -9.82
C ILE A 105 3.70 14.05 -9.96
N PRO A 106 3.37 12.89 -9.39
CA PRO A 106 4.23 11.73 -9.54
C PRO A 106 4.24 11.26 -10.99
N PRO A 107 5.42 11.10 -11.60
CA PRO A 107 5.51 10.61 -12.98
C PRO A 107 5.09 9.15 -13.11
N GLN A 108 5.18 8.41 -12.02
CA GLN A 108 4.85 6.99 -11.96
C GLN A 108 4.19 6.68 -10.61
N VAL A 109 3.26 5.74 -10.64
CA VAL A 109 2.70 5.14 -9.44
C VAL A 109 3.00 3.65 -9.49
N GLY A 110 3.78 3.16 -8.53
CA GLY A 110 4.12 1.76 -8.41
C GLY A 110 3.36 1.10 -7.28
N ILE A 111 3.16 -0.19 -7.38
CA ILE A 111 2.56 -1.01 -6.33
C ILE A 111 3.59 -2.05 -5.91
N ALA A 112 3.89 -2.09 -4.64
CA ALA A 112 4.81 -3.07 -4.05
C ALA A 112 4.06 -3.94 -3.05
N GLY A 113 4.46 -5.18 -2.95
CA GLY A 113 3.85 -6.10 -2.00
C GLY A 113 4.62 -7.39 -1.86
N TYR A 114 4.40 -8.06 -0.76
CA TYR A 114 4.93 -9.38 -0.48
C TYR A 114 3.77 -10.32 -0.16
N SER A 115 3.97 -11.63 -0.32
CA SER A 115 2.93 -12.64 -0.06
C SER A 115 1.65 -12.33 -0.87
N LEU A 116 0.49 -12.27 -0.24
CA LEU A 116 -0.78 -11.96 -0.91
C LEU A 116 -0.80 -10.55 -1.52
N ALA A 117 -0.12 -9.58 -0.91
CA ALA A 117 -0.02 -8.24 -1.50
C ALA A 117 0.82 -8.25 -2.79
N GLY A 118 1.79 -9.16 -2.91
CA GLY A 118 2.50 -9.39 -4.16
C GLY A 118 1.58 -9.94 -5.24
N LEU A 119 0.70 -10.88 -4.90
CA LEU A 119 -0.32 -11.38 -5.81
C LEU A 119 -1.27 -10.26 -6.24
N PHE A 120 -1.74 -9.44 -5.31
CA PHE A 120 -2.60 -8.29 -5.61
C PHE A 120 -1.91 -7.32 -6.57
N ALA A 121 -0.64 -7.04 -6.38
CA ALA A 121 0.11 -6.12 -7.23
C ALA A 121 0.21 -6.60 -8.69
N LEU A 122 0.21 -7.92 -8.90
CA LEU A 122 0.24 -8.52 -10.24
C LEU A 122 -1.15 -8.66 -10.87
N TYR A 123 -2.18 -8.63 -10.06
CA TYR A 123 -3.55 -8.78 -10.53
C TYR A 123 -4.03 -7.50 -11.22
#